data_e4a7d26d2530ab8a98f0206cb362e60e
#
_entry.id   e4a7d26d2530ab8a98f0206cb362e60e
#
_cell.length_a   1.000
_cell.length_b   1.000
_cell.length_c   1.000
_cell.angle_alpha   90.00
_cell.angle_beta   90.00
_cell.angle_gamma   90.00
#
_symmetry.space_group_name_H-M   'P 1'
#
loop_
_entity.id
_entity.type
_entity.pdbx_description
1 polymer ?
#
loop_
_entity_poly.entity_id
_entity_poly.type
_entity_poly.pdbx_seq_one_letter_code
_entity_poly.pdbx_strand_id
1 'polypeptide(L)'
;MTVLTRSDSTRDAVRARLGAAAEAGIATPEEVDRHAREADLVVGAVFIPGAPTPRLLPRALVARMKPGSVIVDISIDAGGVAETSRPTTHAEPVFVAEGVLHYCVPNMPSAVARAAAA
;
A
#
# COMPACT_ATOMS: atom_id res chain seq x y z
N MET A 1 -0.18 -2.76 14.32
CA MET A 1 -0.51 -2.66 12.88
C MET A 1 -1.66 -1.69 12.70
N THR A 2 -1.60 -0.87 11.68
CA THR A 2 -2.68 0.06 11.35
C THR A 2 -3.21 -0.28 9.96
N VAL A 3 -4.53 -0.35 9.83
CA VAL A 3 -5.21 -0.58 8.55
C VAL A 3 -6.07 0.64 8.24
N LEU A 4 -5.81 1.28 7.11
CA LEU A 4 -6.59 2.42 6.64
C LEU A 4 -7.42 1.98 5.44
N THR A 5 -8.71 2.22 5.50
CA THR A 5 -9.67 1.80 4.47
C THR A 5 -10.39 3.02 3.90
N ARG A 6 -11.12 2.81 2.81
CA ARG A 6 -11.83 3.89 2.11
C ARG A 6 -13.27 4.04 2.56
N SER A 7 -13.82 3.10 3.31
CA SER A 7 -15.22 3.15 3.74
C SER A 7 -15.38 2.77 5.19
N ASP A 8 -16.42 3.30 5.82
CA ASP A 8 -16.76 3.00 7.21
C ASP A 8 -17.09 1.52 7.39
N SER A 9 -17.80 0.92 6.43
CA SER A 9 -18.17 -0.49 6.52
C SER A 9 -16.96 -1.41 6.51
N THR A 10 -15.96 -1.12 5.69
CA THR A 10 -14.72 -1.91 5.66
C THR A 10 -13.93 -1.71 6.94
N ARG A 11 -13.87 -0.47 7.46
CA ARG A 11 -13.22 -0.19 8.74
C ARG A 11 -13.85 -1.02 9.86
N ASP A 12 -15.17 -1.04 9.91
CA ASP A 12 -15.89 -1.76 10.96
C ASP A 12 -15.69 -3.27 10.83
N ALA A 13 -15.64 -3.80 9.61
CA ALA A 13 -15.34 -5.21 9.37
C ALA A 13 -13.92 -5.57 9.82
N VAL A 14 -12.94 -4.71 9.58
CA VAL A 14 -11.57 -4.91 10.03
C VAL A 14 -11.49 -4.91 11.56
N ARG A 15 -12.16 -3.96 12.20
CA ARG A 15 -12.24 -3.90 13.67
C ARG A 15 -12.85 -5.17 14.26
N ALA A 16 -13.90 -5.67 13.62
CA ALA A 16 -14.57 -6.89 14.10
C ALA A 16 -13.69 -8.11 13.98
N ARG A 17 -12.86 -8.19 12.95
CA ARG A 17 -12.00 -9.36 12.71
C ARG A 17 -10.69 -9.33 13.50
N LEU A 18 -10.05 -8.16 13.55
CA LEU A 18 -8.71 -8.05 14.11
C LEU A 18 -8.69 -7.56 15.55
N GLY A 19 -9.78 -6.94 16.00
CA GLY A 19 -9.91 -6.47 17.37
C GLY A 19 -8.73 -5.60 17.79
N ALA A 20 -8.10 -5.97 18.91
CA ALA A 20 -6.97 -5.23 19.46
C ALA A 20 -5.66 -5.42 18.68
N ALA A 21 -5.60 -6.36 17.72
CA ALA A 21 -4.39 -6.63 16.95
C ALA A 21 -4.08 -5.53 15.93
N ALA A 22 -5.07 -4.70 15.59
CA ALA A 22 -4.87 -3.63 14.61
C ALA A 22 -5.74 -2.42 14.97
N GLU A 23 -5.21 -1.23 14.66
CA GLU A 23 -6.02 -0.02 14.58
C GLU A 23 -6.62 0.05 13.18
N ALA A 24 -7.89 0.40 13.09
CA ALA A 24 -8.56 0.59 11.81
C ALA A 24 -9.11 2.01 11.72
N GLY A 25 -8.87 2.66 10.59
CA GLY A 25 -9.30 4.03 10.34
C GLY A 25 -9.63 4.25 8.88
N ILE A 26 -9.96 5.48 8.55
CA ILE A 26 -10.28 5.90 7.19
C ILE A 26 -9.02 6.51 6.57
N ALA A 27 -8.76 6.17 5.30
CA ALA A 27 -7.58 6.63 4.57
C ALA A 27 -7.77 8.06 4.06
N THR A 28 -7.86 9.01 4.99
CA THR A 28 -7.79 10.44 4.64
C THR A 28 -6.35 10.81 4.35
N PRO A 29 -6.09 11.88 3.58
CA PRO A 29 -4.72 12.32 3.35
C PRO A 29 -3.91 12.54 4.63
N GLU A 30 -4.54 13.08 5.67
CA GLU A 30 -3.89 13.33 6.95
C GLU A 30 -3.52 12.04 7.68
N GLU A 31 -4.43 11.07 7.68
CA GLU A 31 -4.19 9.78 8.34
C GLU A 31 -3.14 8.95 7.61
N VAL A 32 -3.18 8.95 6.28
CA VAL A 32 -2.15 8.29 5.47
C VAL A 32 -0.79 8.92 5.72
N ASP A 33 -0.71 10.25 5.72
CA ASP A 33 0.54 10.97 5.98
C ASP A 33 1.10 10.61 7.36
N ARG A 34 0.26 10.68 8.39
CA ARG A 34 0.68 10.43 9.75
C ARG A 34 1.23 9.03 9.95
N HIS A 35 0.51 8.03 9.48
CA HIS A 35 0.89 6.63 9.68
C HIS A 35 2.05 6.22 8.78
N ALA A 36 2.09 6.68 7.52
CA ALA A 36 3.16 6.32 6.60
C ALA A 36 4.51 6.86 7.05
N ARG A 37 4.54 8.08 7.60
CA ARG A 37 5.80 8.67 8.09
C ARG A 37 6.42 7.89 9.24
N GLU A 38 5.63 7.17 10.00
CA GLU A 38 6.09 6.38 11.15
C GLU A 38 6.29 4.90 10.83
N ALA A 39 5.86 4.46 9.66
CA ALA A 39 5.90 3.05 9.30
C ALA A 39 7.27 2.60 8.84
N ASP A 40 7.61 1.35 9.12
CA ASP A 40 8.75 0.66 8.54
C ASP A 40 8.37 -0.07 7.26
N LEU A 41 7.09 -0.46 7.15
CA LEU A 41 6.53 -1.15 6.00
C LEU A 41 5.14 -0.61 5.70
N VAL A 42 4.92 -0.21 4.47
CA VAL A 42 3.61 0.20 3.96
C VAL A 42 3.20 -0.77 2.84
N VAL A 43 2.03 -1.36 2.96
CA VAL A 43 1.46 -2.21 1.92
C VAL A 43 0.28 -1.48 1.29
N GLY A 44 0.38 -1.18 0.01
CA GLY A 44 -0.68 -0.54 -0.76
C GLY A 44 -1.48 -1.57 -1.54
N ALA A 45 -2.74 -1.75 -1.19
CA ALA A 45 -3.62 -2.75 -1.78
C ALA A 45 -5.01 -2.16 -2.02
N VAL A 46 -5.09 -1.16 -2.89
CA VAL A 46 -6.35 -0.49 -3.24
C VAL A 46 -6.79 -0.95 -4.62
N PHE A 47 -8.03 -1.40 -4.72
CA PHE A 47 -8.64 -1.80 -5.98
C PHE A 47 -9.99 -1.13 -6.17
N ILE A 48 -10.14 -0.42 -7.29
CA ILE A 48 -11.42 0.19 -7.69
C ILE A 48 -11.74 -0.34 -9.08
N PRO A 49 -12.79 -1.16 -9.23
CA PRO A 49 -13.16 -1.72 -10.53
C PRO A 49 -13.38 -0.62 -11.57
N GLY A 50 -12.72 -0.77 -12.73
CA GLY A 50 -12.88 0.16 -13.84
C GLY A 50 -12.22 1.52 -13.67
N ALA A 51 -11.41 1.72 -12.64
CA ALA A 51 -10.75 2.99 -12.39
C ALA A 51 -9.28 2.80 -11.99
N PRO A 52 -8.41 3.78 -12.25
CA PRO A 52 -7.04 3.72 -11.77
C PRO A 52 -6.99 3.84 -10.25
N THR A 53 -5.92 3.29 -9.65
CA THR A 53 -5.68 3.40 -8.21
C THR A 53 -5.44 4.86 -7.82
N PRO A 54 -6.10 5.37 -6.76
CA PRO A 54 -5.76 6.70 -6.26
C PRO A 54 -4.36 6.74 -5.68
N ARG A 55 -3.65 7.83 -5.93
CA ARG A 55 -2.29 8.05 -5.43
C ARG A 55 -2.35 8.54 -3.98
N LEU A 56 -2.39 7.61 -3.03
CA LEU A 56 -2.49 7.92 -1.61
C LEU A 56 -1.16 8.35 -1.00
N LEU A 57 -0.05 8.03 -1.64
CA LEU A 57 1.30 8.38 -1.19
C LEU A 57 1.97 9.34 -2.17
N PRO A 58 1.76 10.67 -2.04
CA PRO A 58 2.45 11.64 -2.87
C PRO A 58 3.97 11.58 -2.68
N ARG A 59 4.73 12.00 -3.68
CA ARG A 59 6.20 12.01 -3.59
C ARG A 59 6.69 12.77 -2.36
N ALA A 60 6.06 13.88 -2.02
CA ALA A 60 6.42 14.65 -0.83
C ALA A 60 6.25 13.87 0.46
N LEU A 61 5.24 12.99 0.54
CA LEU A 61 5.05 12.11 1.69
C LEU A 61 6.13 11.02 1.70
N VAL A 62 6.40 10.39 0.57
CA VAL A 62 7.44 9.36 0.47
C VAL A 62 8.79 9.91 0.92
N ALA A 63 9.10 11.14 0.57
CA ALA A 63 10.33 11.80 0.98
C ALA A 63 10.42 12.03 2.49
N ARG A 64 9.28 12.02 3.19
CA ARG A 64 9.22 12.17 4.65
C ARG A 64 9.12 10.86 5.41
N MET A 65 9.02 9.73 4.71
CA MET A 65 9.02 8.41 5.32
C MET A 65 10.42 8.12 5.90
N LYS A 66 10.48 7.19 6.84
CA LYS A 66 11.76 6.80 7.44
C LYS A 66 12.71 6.28 6.36
N PRO A 67 13.96 6.74 6.33
CA PRO A 67 14.97 6.17 5.42
C PRO A 67 15.08 4.65 5.64
N GLY A 68 15.08 3.89 4.55
CA GLY A 68 15.16 2.43 4.63
C GLY A 68 13.82 1.74 4.86
N SER A 69 12.72 2.48 4.97
CA SER A 69 11.39 1.87 4.99
C SER A 69 11.04 1.27 3.65
N VAL A 70 10.01 0.43 3.63
CA VAL A 70 9.63 -0.35 2.44
C VAL A 70 8.18 -0.07 2.07
N ILE A 71 7.93 0.13 0.79
CA ILE A 71 6.57 0.17 0.21
C ILE A 71 6.41 -1.07 -0.66
N VAL A 72 5.40 -1.89 -0.37
CA VAL A 72 4.96 -2.98 -1.22
C VAL A 72 3.67 -2.54 -1.90
N ASP A 73 3.72 -2.31 -3.21
CA ASP A 73 2.60 -1.78 -3.97
C ASP A 73 1.94 -2.90 -4.77
N ILE A 74 0.90 -3.49 -4.17
CA ILE A 74 0.11 -4.55 -4.80
C ILE A 74 -0.78 -3.99 -5.91
N SER A 75 -1.06 -2.70 -5.88
CA SER A 75 -1.95 -2.02 -6.83
C SER A 75 -1.21 -1.53 -8.07
N ILE A 76 0.02 -1.97 -8.32
CA ILE A 76 0.85 -1.45 -9.40
C ILE A 76 0.22 -1.66 -10.78
N ASP A 77 -0.51 -2.77 -10.99
CA ASP A 77 -1.20 -3.04 -12.25
C ASP A 77 -2.26 -1.99 -12.59
N ALA A 78 -2.80 -1.32 -11.58
CA ALA A 78 -3.79 -0.25 -11.74
C ALA A 78 -3.18 1.15 -11.57
N GLY A 79 -1.85 1.26 -11.63
CA GLY A 79 -1.13 2.52 -11.56
C GLY A 79 -0.33 2.75 -10.28
N GLY A 80 -0.60 1.96 -9.23
CA GLY A 80 0.10 2.05 -7.96
C GLY A 80 -0.47 3.10 -7.01
N VAL A 81 -0.22 2.91 -5.70
CA VAL A 81 -0.70 3.82 -4.65
C VAL A 81 0.26 4.96 -4.37
N ALA A 82 1.52 4.85 -4.75
CA ALA A 82 2.52 5.88 -4.53
C ALA A 82 2.84 6.61 -5.83
N GLU A 83 3.02 7.92 -5.75
CA GLU A 83 3.44 8.71 -6.90
C GLU A 83 4.78 8.25 -7.43
N THR A 84 5.65 7.74 -6.55
CA THR A 84 6.97 7.21 -6.91
C THR A 84 6.93 5.78 -7.44
N SER A 85 5.79 5.09 -7.37
CA SER A 85 5.69 3.71 -7.82
C SER A 85 5.86 3.60 -9.34
N ARG A 86 6.58 2.57 -9.76
CA ARG A 86 6.69 2.16 -11.15
C ARG A 86 6.81 0.64 -11.21
N PRO A 87 6.34 0.00 -12.30
CA PRO A 87 6.46 -1.45 -12.41
C PRO A 87 7.91 -1.91 -12.32
N THR A 88 8.13 -2.99 -11.59
CA THR A 88 9.40 -3.68 -11.50
C THR A 88 9.26 -5.09 -12.04
N THR A 89 10.35 -5.85 -12.09
CA THR A 89 10.35 -7.20 -12.63
C THR A 89 10.84 -8.19 -11.58
N HIS A 90 10.62 -9.48 -11.81
CA HIS A 90 11.16 -10.51 -10.93
C HIS A 90 12.69 -10.54 -10.92
N ALA A 91 13.33 -10.09 -12.01
CA ALA A 91 14.78 -9.99 -12.08
C ALA A 91 15.33 -8.81 -11.29
N GLU A 92 14.58 -7.68 -11.28
CA GLU A 92 14.93 -6.49 -10.50
C GLU A 92 13.67 -6.05 -9.74
N PRO A 93 13.32 -6.75 -8.64
CA PRO A 93 12.00 -6.55 -8.02
C PRO A 93 11.88 -5.27 -7.20
N VAL A 94 12.98 -4.62 -6.85
CA VAL A 94 12.96 -3.44 -5.98
C VAL A 94 13.75 -2.29 -6.59
N PHE A 95 13.39 -1.09 -6.19
CA PHE A 95 14.18 0.12 -6.46
C PHE A 95 14.04 1.08 -5.29
N VAL A 96 14.95 2.03 -5.19
CA VAL A 96 14.92 3.05 -4.15
C VAL A 96 14.50 4.38 -4.75
N ALA A 97 13.51 5.03 -4.13
CA ALA A 97 13.11 6.39 -4.47
C ALA A 97 12.87 7.14 -3.17
N GLU A 98 13.40 8.35 -3.06
CA GLU A 98 13.29 9.18 -1.86
C GLU A 98 13.76 8.47 -0.58
N GLY A 99 14.77 7.61 -0.69
CA GLY A 99 15.30 6.84 0.44
C GLY A 99 14.42 5.68 0.89
N VAL A 100 13.36 5.36 0.17
CA VAL A 100 12.40 4.29 0.49
C VAL A 100 12.49 3.19 -0.56
N LEU A 101 12.55 1.94 -0.09
CA LEU A 101 12.59 0.79 -0.97
C LEU A 101 11.19 0.48 -1.50
N HIS A 102 11.07 0.34 -2.82
CA HIS A 102 9.79 0.05 -3.47
C HIS A 102 9.81 -1.34 -4.09
N TYR A 103 8.81 -2.15 -3.76
CA TYR A 103 8.54 -3.44 -4.38
C TYR A 103 7.23 -3.33 -5.16
N CYS A 104 7.30 -3.33 -6.49
CA CYS A 104 6.17 -3.04 -7.37
C CYS A 104 6.08 -4.06 -8.52
N VAL A 105 6.20 -5.36 -8.23
CA VAL A 105 6.15 -6.40 -9.26
C VAL A 105 4.71 -6.57 -9.75
N PRO A 106 4.43 -6.36 -11.05
CA PRO A 106 3.11 -6.59 -11.61
C PRO A 106 2.68 -8.05 -11.48
N ASN A 107 1.37 -8.29 -11.49
CA ASN A 107 0.75 -9.62 -11.39
C ASN A 107 0.95 -10.32 -10.04
N MET A 108 1.48 -9.62 -9.03
CA MET A 108 1.63 -10.15 -7.70
C MET A 108 0.29 -10.65 -7.12
N PRO A 109 -0.83 -9.89 -7.23
CA PRO A 109 -2.13 -10.37 -6.75
C PRO A 109 -2.60 -11.63 -7.46
N SER A 110 -2.38 -11.74 -8.78
CA SER A 110 -2.76 -12.93 -9.56
C SER A 110 -2.00 -14.16 -9.11
N ALA A 111 -0.71 -14.04 -8.83
CA ALA A 111 0.11 -15.14 -8.33
C ALA A 111 -0.40 -15.61 -6.95
N VAL A 112 -0.73 -14.67 -6.07
CA VAL A 112 -1.28 -14.97 -4.75
C VAL A 112 -2.65 -15.62 -4.88
N ALA A 113 -3.51 -15.13 -5.76
CA ALA A 113 -4.84 -15.68 -5.97
C ALA A 113 -4.77 -17.13 -6.49
N ARG A 114 -3.85 -17.43 -7.40
CA ARG A 114 -3.66 -18.80 -7.90
C ARG A 114 -3.17 -19.74 -6.81
N ALA A 115 -2.25 -19.29 -5.98
CA ALA A 115 -1.78 -20.09 -4.84
C ALA A 115 -2.90 -20.36 -3.85
N ALA A 116 -3.78 -19.40 -3.62
CA ALA A 116 -4.93 -19.57 -2.73
C ALA A 116 -6.00 -20.50 -3.33
N ALA A 117 -6.14 -20.52 -4.66
CA ALA A 117 -7.12 -21.37 -5.35
C ALA A 117 -6.65 -22.82 -5.51
N ALA A 118 -5.38 -23.03 -5.49
CA ALA A 118 -4.80 -24.37 -5.61
C ALA A 118 -4.92 -25.14 -4.31
#